data_59e33a57e8e50a9b3faef2180d7ecb2b
#
_entry.id   59e33a57e8e50a9b3faef2180d7ecb2b
#
_cell.length_a   1.000
_cell.length_b   1.000
_cell.length_c   1.000
_cell.angle_alpha   90.00
_cell.angle_beta   90.00
_cell.angle_gamma   90.00
#
_symmetry.space_group_name_H-M   'P 1'
#
loop_
_entity.id
_entity.type
_entity.pdbx_description
1 polymer ?
#
loop_
_entity_poly.entity_id
_entity_poly.type
_entity_poly.pdbx_seq_one_letter_code
_entity_poly.pdbx_strand_id
1 'polypeptide(L)'
;MSPNLTGQDRPELQKAIEEIVGSGFAGVQLRVNDERGEWVGSAGVRRLGESARPPADGRFRIGSTTKTFTATVVLQLVAEGRIGLDSPVDDHLPRFGLDRRITVRMLLQHTSGLFNHTGEYYDDGTVAPGIPWQGQEYVDNQFHTYRPEELVRLALSKPARFEPGTDWSYSNTNYVLAKLLVEEVTGRSLAQEMRRLILQPLGLSGTVAPGTSPEIPEPHAHGYYRYEHAGRWKVVDVTRFNVSWISAAGDMISTTADLHTFFSALMSGKLLPDPLLAQMRTPHPELGYGLGLFAQETDRGTIFHHNGGFFGWAALMYSTPDGRRTLTASLTTGDAELDFAATAEAFQKAQQRLVREVFCSGQGQPARETAGPVH
;
A
#
# COMPACT_ATOMS: atom_id res chain seq x y z
N MET A 1 -25.97 3.65 -21.00
CA MET A 1 -26.68 3.76 -19.71
C MET A 1 -25.99 2.78 -18.77
N SER A 2 -25.13 3.26 -17.89
CA SER A 2 -24.51 2.39 -16.85
C SER A 2 -25.58 2.01 -15.83
N PRO A 3 -25.64 0.77 -15.36
CA PRO A 3 -26.61 0.37 -14.36
C PRO A 3 -26.33 1.13 -13.07
N ASN A 4 -27.38 1.76 -12.52
CA ASN A 4 -27.40 2.25 -11.15
C ASN A 4 -27.12 1.05 -10.25
N LEU A 5 -25.93 0.99 -9.65
CA LEU A 5 -25.63 0.06 -8.58
C LEU A 5 -26.46 0.46 -7.36
N THR A 6 -27.21 -0.48 -6.85
CA THR A 6 -28.18 -0.35 -5.77
C THR A 6 -27.48 -0.08 -4.45
N GLY A 7 -27.17 1.17 -4.17
CA GLY A 7 -26.81 1.69 -2.86
C GLY A 7 -27.67 2.90 -2.56
N GLN A 8 -27.94 3.18 -1.28
CA GLN A 8 -28.60 4.41 -0.90
C GLN A 8 -27.83 5.60 -1.50
N ASP A 9 -28.56 6.60 -2.00
CA ASP A 9 -27.96 7.84 -2.47
C ASP A 9 -27.14 8.47 -1.33
N ARG A 10 -25.84 8.66 -1.57
CA ARG A 10 -24.88 9.20 -0.60
C ARG A 10 -24.20 10.44 -1.18
N PRO A 11 -24.94 11.55 -1.30
CA PRO A 11 -24.42 12.77 -1.89
C PRO A 11 -23.19 13.32 -1.16
N GLU A 12 -23.04 13.05 0.14
CA GLU A 12 -21.88 13.42 0.94
C GLU A 12 -20.60 12.73 0.43
N LEU A 13 -20.66 11.45 0.05
CA LEU A 13 -19.50 10.73 -0.50
C LEU A 13 -19.20 11.19 -1.93
N GLN A 14 -20.24 11.39 -2.75
CA GLN A 14 -20.06 11.90 -4.11
C GLN A 14 -19.41 13.30 -4.08
N LYS A 15 -19.88 14.16 -3.21
CA LYS A 15 -19.29 15.50 -3.00
C LYS A 15 -17.84 15.41 -2.53
N ALA A 16 -17.53 14.50 -1.59
CA ALA A 16 -16.18 14.33 -1.09
C ALA A 16 -15.19 13.94 -2.21
N ILE A 17 -15.55 13.00 -3.10
CA ILE A 17 -14.66 12.62 -4.20
C ILE A 17 -14.54 13.70 -5.29
N GLU A 18 -15.58 14.52 -5.49
CA GLU A 18 -15.53 15.68 -6.39
C GLU A 18 -14.61 16.78 -5.83
N GLU A 19 -14.66 17.04 -4.53
CA GLU A 19 -13.75 17.97 -3.85
C GLU A 19 -12.28 17.50 -3.93
N ILE A 20 -12.03 16.18 -3.82
CA ILE A 20 -10.69 15.60 -4.00
C ILE A 20 -10.17 15.84 -5.43
N VAL A 21 -11.00 15.62 -6.45
CA VAL A 21 -10.62 15.98 -7.84
C VAL A 21 -10.30 17.48 -7.94
N GLY A 22 -11.11 18.33 -7.33
CA GLY A 22 -10.88 19.78 -7.28
C GLY A 22 -9.58 20.20 -6.60
N SER A 23 -8.98 19.32 -5.77
CA SER A 23 -7.69 19.57 -5.11
C SER A 23 -6.47 19.17 -5.94
N GLY A 24 -6.65 18.70 -7.19
CA GLY A 24 -5.57 18.43 -8.14
C GLY A 24 -5.39 16.97 -8.55
N PHE A 25 -6.26 16.06 -8.09
CA PHE A 25 -6.28 14.68 -8.59
C PHE A 25 -7.02 14.59 -9.93
N ALA A 26 -6.51 13.76 -10.85
CA ALA A 26 -7.16 13.54 -12.15
C ALA A 26 -8.45 12.74 -12.00
N GLY A 27 -8.44 11.70 -11.14
CA GLY A 27 -9.59 10.85 -10.94
C GLY A 27 -9.59 10.17 -9.58
N VAL A 28 -10.79 9.81 -9.13
CA VAL A 28 -11.02 9.08 -7.87
C VAL A 28 -12.02 7.97 -8.12
N GLN A 29 -11.74 6.80 -7.55
CA GLN A 29 -12.67 5.68 -7.38
C GLN A 29 -12.82 5.45 -5.88
N LEU A 30 -14.05 5.32 -5.39
CA LEU A 30 -14.33 5.09 -3.97
C LEU A 30 -15.38 4.00 -3.81
N ARG A 31 -15.13 3.07 -2.89
CA ARG A 31 -16.09 2.09 -2.41
C ARG A 31 -16.17 2.16 -0.89
N VAL A 32 -17.37 2.23 -0.37
CA VAL A 32 -17.68 2.20 1.08
C VAL A 32 -18.68 1.09 1.33
N ASN A 33 -18.41 0.27 2.34
CA ASN A 33 -19.35 -0.72 2.87
C ASN A 33 -19.55 -0.42 4.35
N ASP A 34 -20.77 -0.25 4.76
CA ASP A 34 -21.17 -0.01 6.16
C ASP A 34 -22.58 -0.56 6.43
N GLU A 35 -23.17 -0.20 7.56
CA GLU A 35 -24.51 -0.63 7.97
C GLU A 35 -25.62 -0.15 7.02
N ARG A 36 -25.35 0.85 6.17
CA ARG A 36 -26.27 1.32 5.12
C ARG A 36 -26.12 0.55 3.80
N GLY A 37 -25.20 -0.40 3.76
CA GLY A 37 -24.90 -1.19 2.57
C GLY A 37 -23.67 -0.66 1.80
N GLU A 38 -23.56 -1.12 0.56
CA GLU A 38 -22.46 -0.76 -0.33
C GLU A 38 -22.79 0.53 -1.10
N TRP A 39 -21.80 1.42 -1.18
CA TRP A 39 -21.79 2.56 -2.07
C TRP A 39 -20.53 2.56 -2.93
N VAL A 40 -20.68 2.83 -4.23
CA VAL A 40 -19.57 2.89 -5.17
C VAL A 40 -19.72 4.13 -6.05
N GLY A 41 -18.68 4.92 -6.16
CA GLY A 41 -18.68 6.12 -7.00
C GLY A 41 -17.32 6.43 -7.59
N SER A 42 -17.33 7.30 -8.61
CA SER A 42 -16.11 7.86 -9.20
C SER A 42 -16.32 9.32 -9.59
N ALA A 43 -15.22 10.07 -9.61
CA ALA A 43 -15.17 11.46 -10.03
C ALA A 43 -13.90 11.74 -10.84
N GLY A 44 -13.88 12.86 -11.56
CA GLY A 44 -12.76 13.25 -12.42
C GLY A 44 -12.75 12.48 -13.74
N VAL A 45 -11.55 12.30 -14.29
CA VAL A 45 -11.36 11.71 -15.62
C VAL A 45 -10.54 10.45 -15.55
N ARG A 46 -10.86 9.49 -16.41
CA ARG A 46 -10.12 8.25 -16.63
C ARG A 46 -8.74 8.52 -17.21
N ARG A 47 -8.64 9.52 -18.11
CA ARG A 47 -7.43 9.90 -18.82
C ARG A 47 -7.45 11.39 -19.09
N LEU A 48 -6.29 12.06 -18.95
CA LEU A 48 -6.18 13.48 -19.29
C LEU A 48 -6.57 13.73 -20.75
N GLY A 49 -7.36 14.78 -20.97
CA GLY A 49 -7.90 15.13 -22.28
C GLY A 49 -9.19 14.38 -22.67
N GLU A 50 -9.66 13.43 -21.86
CA GLU A 50 -10.94 12.74 -22.05
C GLU A 50 -11.99 13.22 -21.05
N SER A 51 -13.27 12.95 -21.32
CA SER A 51 -14.39 13.28 -20.41
C SER A 51 -14.90 12.04 -19.64
N ALA A 52 -14.46 10.84 -20.00
CA ALA A 52 -14.89 9.59 -19.35
C ALA A 52 -14.39 9.54 -17.91
N ARG A 53 -15.28 9.18 -16.97
CA ARG A 53 -14.92 8.96 -15.57
C ARG A 53 -14.07 7.69 -15.40
N PRO A 54 -13.26 7.60 -14.32
CA PRO A 54 -12.63 6.34 -13.93
C PRO A 54 -13.68 5.22 -13.80
N PRO A 55 -13.40 4.01 -14.34
CA PRO A 55 -14.33 2.89 -14.21
C PRO A 55 -14.44 2.48 -12.73
N ALA A 56 -15.67 2.34 -12.21
CA ALA A 56 -15.91 2.07 -10.79
C ALA A 56 -15.29 0.76 -10.28
N ASP A 57 -15.09 -0.20 -11.18
CA ASP A 57 -14.42 -1.49 -10.97
C ASP A 57 -13.02 -1.54 -11.60
N GLY A 58 -12.46 -0.37 -11.92
CA GLY A 58 -11.16 -0.23 -12.56
C GLY A 58 -10.03 -0.76 -11.67
N ARG A 59 -9.04 -1.35 -12.34
CA ARG A 59 -7.80 -1.80 -11.69
C ARG A 59 -6.83 -0.66 -11.52
N PHE A 60 -6.05 -0.72 -10.44
CA PHE A 60 -5.03 0.30 -10.13
C PHE A 60 -3.87 -0.29 -9.33
N ARG A 61 -2.74 0.38 -9.36
CA ARG A 61 -1.59 0.03 -8.54
C ARG A 61 -1.88 0.40 -7.09
N ILE A 62 -1.74 -0.58 -6.18
CA ILE A 62 -2.10 -0.41 -4.77
C ILE A 62 -0.92 0.00 -3.89
N GLY A 63 0.29 0.09 -4.47
CA GLY A 63 1.48 0.49 -3.72
C GLY A 63 1.64 -0.30 -2.43
N SER A 64 2.02 0.37 -1.37
CA SER A 64 2.32 -0.25 -0.07
C SER A 64 1.16 -1.01 0.58
N THR A 65 -0.08 -0.87 0.12
CA THR A 65 -1.18 -1.77 0.53
C THR A 65 -0.84 -3.25 0.24
N THR A 66 0.06 -3.52 -0.72
CA THR A 66 0.67 -4.84 -0.97
C THR A 66 1.27 -5.47 0.28
N LYS A 67 1.83 -4.67 1.19
CA LYS A 67 2.46 -5.17 2.42
C LYS A 67 1.49 -5.97 3.29
N THR A 68 0.24 -5.55 3.37
CA THR A 68 -0.78 -6.30 4.13
C THR A 68 -1.02 -7.69 3.53
N PHE A 69 -1.04 -7.81 2.20
CA PHE A 69 -1.13 -9.12 1.53
C PHE A 69 0.11 -9.98 1.80
N THR A 70 1.30 -9.42 1.65
CA THR A 70 2.57 -10.12 1.91
C THR A 70 2.65 -10.59 3.38
N ALA A 71 2.32 -9.71 4.34
CA ALA A 71 2.29 -10.06 5.75
C ALA A 71 1.27 -11.16 6.05
N THR A 72 0.09 -11.13 5.43
CA THR A 72 -0.92 -12.18 5.58
C THR A 72 -0.40 -13.53 5.10
N VAL A 73 0.30 -13.59 3.95
CA VAL A 73 0.94 -14.84 3.49
C VAL A 73 1.97 -15.35 4.48
N VAL A 74 2.86 -14.50 4.97
CA VAL A 74 3.87 -14.89 5.98
C VAL A 74 3.19 -15.43 7.24
N LEU A 75 2.17 -14.75 7.75
CA LEU A 75 1.45 -15.17 8.96
C LEU A 75 0.65 -16.47 8.77
N GLN A 76 0.15 -16.75 7.57
CA GLN A 76 -0.45 -18.06 7.26
C GLN A 76 0.61 -19.17 7.28
N LEU A 77 1.82 -18.93 6.78
CA LEU A 77 2.93 -19.89 6.89
C LEU A 77 3.40 -20.07 8.34
N VAL A 78 3.28 -19.03 9.17
CA VAL A 78 3.48 -19.16 10.62
C VAL A 78 2.39 -20.05 11.23
N ALA A 79 1.12 -19.87 10.85
CA ALA A 79 0.02 -20.74 11.30
C ALA A 79 0.21 -22.21 10.88
N GLU A 80 0.80 -22.44 9.70
CA GLU A 80 1.16 -23.78 9.19
C GLU A 80 2.41 -24.36 9.90
N GLY A 81 3.06 -23.62 10.80
CA GLY A 81 4.29 -24.04 11.51
C GLY A 81 5.54 -24.10 10.61
N ARG A 82 5.51 -23.49 9.44
CA ARG A 82 6.61 -23.50 8.47
C ARG A 82 7.64 -22.41 8.72
N ILE A 83 7.25 -21.34 9.38
CA ILE A 83 8.08 -20.19 9.74
C ILE A 83 7.80 -19.86 11.21
N GLY A 84 8.84 -19.57 12.00
CA GLY A 84 8.67 -18.98 13.32
C GLY A 84 8.62 -17.46 13.23
N LEU A 85 7.60 -16.81 13.82
CA LEU A 85 7.49 -15.35 13.78
C LEU A 85 8.68 -14.64 14.44
N ASP A 86 9.22 -15.24 15.51
CA ASP A 86 10.36 -14.74 16.25
C ASP A 86 11.68 -15.47 15.92
N SER A 87 11.68 -16.30 14.85
CA SER A 87 12.89 -16.96 14.36
C SER A 87 13.77 -15.97 13.58
N PRO A 88 15.12 -16.14 13.65
CA PRO A 88 16.05 -15.37 12.83
C PRO A 88 15.77 -15.58 11.34
N VAL A 89 15.74 -14.49 10.58
CA VAL A 89 15.56 -14.54 9.12
C VAL A 89 16.76 -15.24 8.46
N ASP A 90 17.96 -15.09 9.03
CA ASP A 90 19.20 -15.69 8.54
C ASP A 90 19.16 -17.22 8.52
N ASP A 91 18.37 -17.86 9.39
CA ASP A 91 18.19 -19.32 9.38
C ASP A 91 17.61 -19.84 8.05
N HIS A 92 16.83 -19.01 7.37
CA HIS A 92 16.23 -19.32 6.08
C HIS A 92 16.98 -18.69 4.90
N LEU A 93 17.62 -17.54 5.10
CA LEU A 93 18.27 -16.75 4.06
C LEU A 93 19.77 -16.51 4.34
N PRO A 94 20.57 -17.55 4.67
CA PRO A 94 21.98 -17.39 5.08
C PRO A 94 22.86 -16.75 3.99
N ARG A 95 22.44 -16.77 2.73
CA ARG A 95 23.15 -16.16 1.60
C ARG A 95 23.30 -14.64 1.68
N PHE A 96 22.57 -13.99 2.60
CA PHE A 96 22.65 -12.55 2.81
C PHE A 96 23.51 -12.15 4.02
N GLY A 97 23.79 -13.09 4.95
CA GLY A 97 24.57 -12.82 6.18
C GLY A 97 23.90 -11.77 7.07
N LEU A 98 22.60 -11.89 7.25
CA LEU A 98 21.82 -10.97 8.08
C LEU A 98 22.23 -11.11 9.55
N ASP A 99 22.13 -10.02 10.30
CA ASP A 99 22.24 -10.08 11.75
C ASP A 99 21.21 -11.07 12.31
N ARG A 100 21.66 -12.09 13.05
CA ARG A 100 20.79 -13.14 13.60
C ARG A 100 19.74 -12.66 14.61
N ARG A 101 19.85 -11.42 15.06
CA ARG A 101 18.83 -10.77 15.89
C ARG A 101 17.62 -10.33 15.08
N ILE A 102 17.73 -10.19 13.75
CA ILE A 102 16.62 -9.81 12.88
C ILE A 102 15.67 -10.98 12.74
N THR A 103 14.47 -10.84 13.30
CA THR A 103 13.40 -11.82 13.23
C THR A 103 12.41 -11.55 12.12
N VAL A 104 11.58 -12.55 11.78
CA VAL A 104 10.48 -12.38 10.82
C VAL A 104 9.51 -11.28 11.29
N ARG A 105 9.21 -11.21 12.59
CA ARG A 105 8.41 -10.15 13.19
C ARG A 105 8.99 -8.77 12.89
N MET A 106 10.28 -8.59 13.07
CA MET A 106 10.95 -7.30 12.83
C MET A 106 10.89 -6.86 11.38
N LEU A 107 10.89 -7.79 10.41
CA LEU A 107 10.64 -7.45 9.02
C LEU A 107 9.22 -6.89 8.83
N LEU A 108 8.21 -7.61 9.33
CA LEU A 108 6.81 -7.23 9.13
C LEU A 108 6.44 -5.94 9.87
N GLN A 109 7.13 -5.62 10.97
CA GLN A 109 6.86 -4.47 11.84
C GLN A 109 7.79 -3.27 11.58
N HIS A 110 8.77 -3.38 10.67
CA HIS A 110 9.76 -2.33 10.38
C HIS A 110 10.68 -1.97 11.56
N THR A 111 11.03 -2.95 12.39
CA THR A 111 11.97 -2.79 13.52
C THR A 111 13.31 -3.50 13.30
N SER A 112 13.61 -3.88 12.06
CA SER A 112 14.86 -4.58 11.71
C SER A 112 16.09 -3.70 11.70
N GLY A 113 15.94 -2.39 11.53
CA GLY A 113 17.04 -1.45 11.32
C GLY A 113 17.67 -1.50 9.92
N LEU A 114 17.18 -2.35 9.02
CA LEU A 114 17.73 -2.47 7.66
C LEU A 114 17.48 -1.21 6.83
N PHE A 115 18.52 -0.75 6.13
CA PHE A 115 18.44 0.36 5.19
C PHE A 115 17.33 0.14 4.16
N ASN A 116 16.55 1.17 3.88
CA ASN A 116 15.52 1.13 2.84
C ASN A 116 16.17 1.27 1.46
N HIS A 117 16.07 0.25 0.61
CA HIS A 117 16.69 0.25 -0.72
C HIS A 117 16.17 1.37 -1.65
N THR A 118 15.03 1.98 -1.31
CA THR A 118 14.51 3.16 -2.02
C THR A 118 15.09 4.48 -1.49
N GLY A 119 15.96 4.42 -0.48
CA GLY A 119 16.59 5.57 0.16
C GLY A 119 16.07 5.86 1.56
N GLU A 120 16.86 6.60 2.31
CA GLU A 120 16.53 7.00 3.70
C GLU A 120 16.48 8.51 3.82
N TYR A 121 15.51 8.98 4.59
CA TYR A 121 15.39 10.37 5.00
C TYR A 121 15.60 10.43 6.51
N TYR A 122 16.52 11.28 6.95
CA TYR A 122 16.85 11.45 8.35
C TYR A 122 16.26 12.76 8.89
N ASP A 123 16.00 12.81 10.21
CA ASP A 123 15.36 13.95 10.88
C ASP A 123 16.20 15.25 10.77
N ASP A 124 17.50 15.13 10.57
CA ASP A 124 18.41 16.25 10.33
C ASP A 124 18.36 16.81 8.89
N GLY A 125 17.47 16.25 8.05
CA GLY A 125 17.33 16.61 6.64
C GLY A 125 18.31 15.90 5.70
N THR A 126 19.17 15.03 6.22
CA THR A 126 20.07 14.21 5.38
C THR A 126 19.27 13.20 4.58
N VAL A 127 19.65 13.00 3.31
CA VAL A 127 19.09 11.97 2.44
C VAL A 127 20.20 11.01 2.04
N ALA A 128 20.01 9.72 2.34
CA ALA A 128 20.88 8.66 1.83
C ALA A 128 20.20 8.00 0.62
N PRO A 129 20.75 8.15 -0.59
CA PRO A 129 20.08 7.64 -1.80
C PRO A 129 20.10 6.12 -1.84
N GLY A 130 18.96 5.55 -2.28
CA GLY A 130 18.83 4.17 -2.70
C GLY A 130 18.82 4.04 -4.22
N ILE A 131 17.94 3.20 -4.75
CA ILE A 131 17.68 3.17 -6.20
C ILE A 131 16.98 4.46 -6.62
N PRO A 132 17.17 4.91 -7.86
CA PRO A 132 16.45 6.08 -8.38
C PRO A 132 14.95 5.81 -8.45
N TRP A 133 14.18 6.59 -7.71
CA TRP A 133 12.72 6.44 -7.66
C TRP A 133 11.97 7.74 -7.93
N GLN A 134 12.67 8.81 -8.34
CA GLN A 134 12.07 10.11 -8.69
C GLN A 134 12.85 10.83 -9.80
N GLY A 135 12.25 11.85 -10.37
CA GLY A 135 12.85 12.68 -11.42
C GLY A 135 12.99 11.98 -12.77
N GLN A 136 13.89 12.49 -13.60
CA GLN A 136 14.12 11.97 -14.94
C GLN A 136 14.64 10.53 -14.92
N GLU A 137 15.55 10.22 -14.01
CA GLU A 137 16.15 8.89 -13.92
C GLU A 137 15.12 7.79 -13.59
N TYR A 138 14.09 8.11 -12.77
CA TYR A 138 12.97 7.22 -12.52
C TYR A 138 12.19 6.92 -13.81
N VAL A 139 11.93 7.95 -14.62
CA VAL A 139 11.23 7.81 -15.91
C VAL A 139 12.08 7.03 -16.92
N ASP A 140 13.37 7.27 -16.99
CA ASP A 140 14.28 6.55 -17.88
C ASP A 140 14.37 5.05 -17.53
N ASN A 141 14.23 4.72 -16.24
CA ASN A 141 14.25 3.34 -15.73
C ASN A 141 12.87 2.67 -15.69
N GLN A 142 11.81 3.27 -16.25
CA GLN A 142 10.44 2.76 -16.13
C GLN A 142 10.23 1.30 -16.58
N PHE A 143 11.11 0.76 -17.41
CA PHE A 143 11.06 -0.65 -17.87
C PHE A 143 12.25 -1.49 -17.39
N HIS A 144 13.11 -0.92 -16.54
CA HIS A 144 14.22 -1.67 -15.97
C HIS A 144 13.72 -2.75 -15.01
N THR A 145 14.32 -3.94 -15.07
CA THR A 145 13.99 -5.05 -14.18
C THR A 145 15.03 -5.15 -13.07
N TYR A 146 14.57 -5.03 -11.83
CA TYR A 146 15.37 -5.26 -10.62
C TYR A 146 15.10 -6.66 -10.07
N ARG A 147 16.15 -7.39 -9.72
CA ARG A 147 16.00 -8.67 -9.01
C ARG A 147 15.90 -8.40 -7.51
N PRO A 148 15.04 -9.15 -6.77
CA PRO A 148 14.89 -8.96 -5.33
C PRO A 148 16.21 -9.03 -4.56
N GLU A 149 17.12 -9.94 -4.95
CA GLU A 149 18.44 -10.08 -4.34
C GLU A 149 19.34 -8.85 -4.54
N GLU A 150 19.20 -8.15 -5.66
CA GLU A 150 19.94 -6.91 -5.94
C GLU A 150 19.51 -5.79 -5.01
N LEU A 151 18.18 -5.67 -4.78
CA LEU A 151 17.61 -4.68 -3.85
C LEU A 151 18.09 -4.93 -2.41
N VAL A 152 18.07 -6.20 -1.97
CA VAL A 152 18.57 -6.58 -0.64
C VAL A 152 20.07 -6.30 -0.52
N ARG A 153 20.89 -6.69 -1.50
CA ARG A 153 22.35 -6.44 -1.47
C ARG A 153 22.67 -4.96 -1.47
N LEU A 154 21.91 -4.13 -2.21
CA LEU A 154 22.06 -2.69 -2.15
C LEU A 154 21.80 -2.18 -0.72
N ALA A 155 20.71 -2.60 -0.09
CA ALA A 155 20.41 -2.20 1.27
C ALA A 155 21.51 -2.65 2.26
N LEU A 156 22.00 -3.88 2.15
CA LEU A 156 23.06 -4.42 3.00
C LEU A 156 24.44 -3.80 2.74
N SER A 157 24.65 -3.11 1.62
CA SER A 157 25.87 -2.34 1.35
C SER A 157 25.91 -1.00 2.09
N LYS A 158 24.82 -0.60 2.73
CA LYS A 158 24.67 0.63 3.49
C LYS A 158 24.65 0.33 4.99
N PRO A 159 25.03 1.30 5.83
CA PRO A 159 24.89 1.13 7.28
C PRO A 159 23.44 0.86 7.67
N ALA A 160 23.25 0.00 8.69
CA ALA A 160 21.96 -0.14 9.33
C ALA A 160 21.56 1.19 9.98
N ARG A 161 20.25 1.46 10.01
CA ARG A 161 19.71 2.69 10.59
C ARG A 161 19.80 2.69 12.12
N PHE A 162 19.60 1.52 12.71
CA PHE A 162 19.70 1.26 14.15
C PHE A 162 19.89 -0.24 14.41
N GLU A 163 20.20 -0.61 15.64
CA GLU A 163 20.32 -2.01 16.06
C GLU A 163 18.96 -2.71 16.01
N PRO A 164 18.90 -3.99 15.57
CA PRO A 164 17.63 -4.70 15.44
C PRO A 164 16.77 -4.67 16.71
N GLY A 165 15.52 -4.25 16.57
CA GLY A 165 14.54 -4.19 17.64
C GLY A 165 14.62 -2.98 18.57
N THR A 166 15.54 -2.03 18.35
CA THR A 166 15.73 -0.88 19.26
C THR A 166 14.95 0.36 18.84
N ASP A 167 14.47 0.40 17.59
CA ASP A 167 13.77 1.54 17.03
C ASP A 167 12.89 1.10 15.87
N TRP A 168 12.25 2.03 15.19
CA TRP A 168 11.41 1.81 14.03
C TRP A 168 11.82 2.70 12.85
N SER A 169 11.89 2.11 11.66
CA SER A 169 12.00 2.85 10.40
C SER A 169 11.36 2.06 9.27
N TYR A 170 10.46 2.70 8.57
CA TYR A 170 9.80 2.08 7.42
C TYR A 170 10.83 1.70 6.34
N SER A 171 10.89 0.42 5.97
CA SER A 171 11.85 -0.06 4.98
C SER A 171 11.20 -1.07 4.03
N ASN A 172 11.18 -0.72 2.75
CA ASN A 172 10.70 -1.61 1.70
C ASN A 172 11.56 -2.89 1.59
N THR A 173 12.84 -2.82 1.97
CA THR A 173 13.77 -3.96 2.02
C THR A 173 13.23 -5.09 2.88
N ASN A 174 12.56 -4.78 3.99
CA ASN A 174 11.94 -5.78 4.86
C ASN A 174 10.96 -6.68 4.11
N TYR A 175 10.15 -6.11 3.23
CA TYR A 175 9.14 -6.86 2.47
C TYR A 175 9.71 -7.55 1.24
N VAL A 176 10.84 -7.09 0.70
CA VAL A 176 11.62 -7.85 -0.27
C VAL A 176 12.21 -9.11 0.39
N LEU A 177 12.73 -9.00 1.61
CA LEU A 177 13.19 -10.15 2.41
C LEU A 177 12.03 -11.09 2.78
N ALA A 178 10.87 -10.56 3.16
CA ALA A 178 9.68 -11.37 3.42
C ALA A 178 9.26 -12.19 2.20
N LYS A 179 9.32 -11.61 0.98
CA LYS A 179 9.11 -12.34 -0.27
C LYS A 179 10.11 -13.48 -0.42
N LEU A 180 11.40 -13.19 -0.31
CA LEU A 180 12.45 -14.19 -0.47
C LEU A 180 12.35 -15.31 0.59
N LEU A 181 11.93 -14.97 1.81
CA LEU A 181 11.65 -15.94 2.87
C LEU A 181 10.50 -16.89 2.48
N VAL A 182 9.38 -16.34 1.98
CA VAL A 182 8.26 -17.16 1.49
C VAL A 182 8.71 -18.08 0.37
N GLU A 183 9.47 -17.59 -0.59
CA GLU A 183 9.96 -18.36 -1.75
C GLU A 183 10.93 -19.47 -1.34
N GLU A 184 11.84 -19.19 -0.38
CA GLU A 184 12.76 -20.18 0.16
C GLU A 184 12.04 -21.33 0.89
N VAL A 185 11.10 -20.96 1.78
CA VAL A 185 10.40 -21.94 2.62
C VAL A 185 9.41 -22.78 1.81
N THR A 186 8.77 -22.19 0.78
CA THR A 186 7.71 -22.88 0.05
C THR A 186 8.17 -23.54 -1.26
N GLY A 187 9.28 -23.09 -1.84
CA GLY A 187 9.73 -23.46 -3.18
C GLY A 187 8.82 -22.90 -4.29
N ARG A 188 7.92 -21.94 -3.96
CA ARG A 188 7.00 -21.28 -4.89
C ARG A 188 7.19 -19.79 -4.83
N SER A 189 6.89 -19.10 -5.95
CA SER A 189 6.91 -17.64 -5.92
C SER A 189 5.88 -17.08 -4.94
N LEU A 190 6.14 -15.89 -4.36
CA LEU A 190 5.17 -15.19 -3.52
C LEU A 190 3.81 -15.00 -4.23
N ALA A 191 3.83 -14.70 -5.54
CA ALA A 191 2.62 -14.57 -6.34
C ALA A 191 1.80 -15.88 -6.37
N GLN A 192 2.45 -17.04 -6.46
CA GLN A 192 1.78 -18.34 -6.40
C GLN A 192 1.19 -18.60 -5.00
N GLU A 193 1.92 -18.26 -3.94
CA GLU A 193 1.41 -18.40 -2.57
C GLU A 193 0.27 -17.42 -2.28
N MET A 194 0.35 -16.16 -2.69
CA MET A 194 -0.77 -15.22 -2.61
C MET A 194 -2.01 -15.75 -3.32
N ARG A 195 -1.83 -16.27 -4.53
CA ARG A 195 -2.94 -16.85 -5.29
C ARG A 195 -3.59 -18.00 -4.54
N ARG A 196 -2.78 -18.94 -4.01
CA ARG A 196 -3.24 -20.14 -3.29
C ARG A 196 -3.94 -19.79 -1.98
N LEU A 197 -3.35 -18.87 -1.21
CA LEU A 197 -3.73 -18.60 0.18
C LEU A 197 -4.80 -17.50 0.31
N ILE A 198 -4.85 -16.57 -0.64
CA ILE A 198 -5.69 -15.37 -0.53
C ILE A 198 -6.59 -15.20 -1.76
N LEU A 199 -6.00 -15.07 -2.97
CA LEU A 199 -6.76 -14.59 -4.13
C LEU A 199 -7.81 -15.60 -4.59
N GLN A 200 -7.46 -16.89 -4.70
CA GLN A 200 -8.40 -17.92 -5.11
C GLN A 200 -9.47 -18.19 -4.05
N PRO A 201 -9.14 -18.39 -2.75
CA PRO A 201 -10.15 -18.65 -1.72
C PRO A 201 -11.17 -17.51 -1.57
N LEU A 202 -10.79 -16.27 -1.83
CA LEU A 202 -11.68 -15.11 -1.73
C LEU A 202 -12.27 -14.67 -3.08
N GLY A 203 -11.89 -15.31 -4.19
CA GLY A 203 -12.37 -14.96 -5.53
C GLY A 203 -11.90 -13.60 -6.04
N LEU A 204 -10.71 -13.13 -5.63
CA LEU A 204 -10.16 -11.80 -5.99
C LEU A 204 -9.62 -11.80 -7.43
N SER A 205 -10.51 -11.78 -8.41
CA SER A 205 -10.16 -11.89 -9.83
C SER A 205 -9.58 -10.60 -10.44
N GLY A 206 -9.80 -9.47 -9.79
CA GLY A 206 -9.23 -8.17 -10.17
C GLY A 206 -7.83 -7.92 -9.61
N THR A 207 -7.34 -8.81 -8.73
CA THR A 207 -6.06 -8.63 -8.01
C THR A 207 -4.97 -9.50 -8.60
N VAL A 208 -3.80 -8.91 -8.84
CA VAL A 208 -2.64 -9.61 -9.40
C VAL A 208 -1.32 -9.04 -8.86
N ALA A 209 -0.33 -9.92 -8.66
CA ALA A 209 1.07 -9.54 -8.51
C ALA A 209 1.72 -9.62 -9.90
N PRO A 210 2.00 -8.48 -10.57
CA PRO A 210 2.36 -8.46 -11.99
C PRO A 210 3.79 -8.93 -12.27
N GLY A 211 4.62 -9.06 -11.23
CA GLY A 211 6.05 -9.36 -11.39
C GLY A 211 6.77 -8.24 -12.14
N THR A 212 7.30 -8.55 -13.32
CA THR A 212 8.00 -7.58 -14.18
C THR A 212 7.12 -7.01 -15.30
N SER A 213 5.85 -7.43 -15.40
CA SER A 213 4.93 -6.89 -16.40
C SER A 213 4.63 -5.41 -16.10
N PRO A 214 4.82 -4.51 -17.08
CA PRO A 214 4.50 -3.11 -16.88
C PRO A 214 3.01 -2.78 -17.00
N GLU A 215 2.19 -3.72 -17.46
CA GLU A 215 0.79 -3.47 -17.80
C GLU A 215 -0.13 -3.48 -16.57
N ILE A 216 -1.15 -2.63 -16.60
CA ILE A 216 -2.35 -2.75 -15.76
C ILE A 216 -3.44 -3.37 -16.63
N PRO A 217 -4.05 -4.51 -16.25
CA PRO A 217 -5.15 -5.09 -17.02
C PRO A 217 -6.35 -4.14 -17.09
N GLU A 218 -7.03 -4.09 -18.24
CA GLU A 218 -8.27 -3.30 -18.42
C GLU A 218 -9.44 -3.86 -17.58
N PRO A 219 -10.40 -3.03 -17.14
CA PRO A 219 -10.42 -1.57 -17.26
C PRO A 219 -9.56 -0.89 -16.19
N HIS A 220 -8.98 0.27 -16.51
CA HIS A 220 -8.22 1.10 -15.56
C HIS A 220 -8.28 2.59 -15.92
N ALA A 221 -7.95 3.46 -14.97
CA ALA A 221 -7.63 4.86 -15.22
C ALA A 221 -6.14 5.03 -15.51
N HIS A 222 -5.73 6.18 -16.02
CA HIS A 222 -4.33 6.52 -16.24
C HIS A 222 -3.78 7.31 -15.06
N GLY A 223 -2.50 7.07 -14.73
CA GLY A 223 -1.76 7.82 -13.73
C GLY A 223 -0.62 8.61 -14.36
N TYR A 224 -0.37 9.79 -13.84
CA TYR A 224 0.62 10.71 -14.41
C TYR A 224 1.62 11.11 -13.34
N TYR A 225 2.88 11.29 -13.76
CA TYR A 225 3.94 11.78 -12.91
C TYR A 225 4.42 13.13 -13.40
N ARG A 226 4.38 14.13 -12.52
CA ARG A 226 4.88 15.47 -12.75
C ARG A 226 6.21 15.65 -12.04
N TYR A 227 7.25 16.07 -12.76
CA TYR A 227 8.59 16.29 -12.23
C TYR A 227 9.30 17.43 -12.97
N GLU A 228 10.28 18.02 -12.30
CA GLU A 228 11.14 19.03 -12.91
C GLU A 228 12.37 18.39 -13.57
N HIS A 229 12.69 18.81 -14.77
CA HIS A 229 13.89 18.43 -15.48
C HIS A 229 14.44 19.62 -16.28
N ALA A 230 15.72 19.97 -16.04
CA ALA A 230 16.41 21.09 -16.70
C ALA A 230 15.63 22.43 -16.62
N GLY A 231 15.08 22.75 -15.44
CA GLY A 231 14.32 23.97 -15.19
C GLY A 231 12.93 24.00 -15.83
N ARG A 232 12.41 22.85 -16.27
CA ARG A 232 11.07 22.73 -16.86
C ARG A 232 10.27 21.60 -16.24
N TRP A 233 9.02 21.87 -15.95
CA TRP A 233 8.08 20.83 -15.52
C TRP A 233 7.67 19.94 -16.70
N LYS A 234 7.69 18.64 -16.44
CA LYS A 234 7.22 17.60 -17.37
C LYS A 234 6.10 16.81 -16.72
N VAL A 235 5.14 16.37 -17.53
CA VAL A 235 4.10 15.40 -17.13
C VAL A 235 4.22 14.21 -18.05
N VAL A 236 4.34 13.02 -17.48
CA VAL A 236 4.44 11.76 -18.22
C VAL A 236 3.36 10.80 -17.76
N ASP A 237 2.79 10.04 -18.68
CA ASP A 237 1.90 8.92 -18.38
C ASP A 237 2.75 7.74 -17.89
N VAL A 238 2.54 7.35 -16.64
CA VAL A 238 3.26 6.26 -15.97
C VAL A 238 2.38 5.02 -15.75
N THR A 239 1.27 4.92 -16.49
CA THR A 239 0.35 3.78 -16.42
C THR A 239 1.08 2.45 -16.69
N ARG A 240 1.96 2.46 -17.69
CA ARG A 240 2.84 1.33 -18.00
C ARG A 240 4.17 1.50 -17.30
N PHE A 241 4.43 0.69 -16.26
CA PHE A 241 5.65 0.79 -15.46
C PHE A 241 6.04 -0.57 -14.87
N ASN A 242 7.30 -0.98 -15.02
CA ASN A 242 7.85 -2.18 -14.37
C ASN A 242 8.12 -1.87 -12.89
N VAL A 243 7.30 -2.45 -12.03
CA VAL A 243 7.32 -2.20 -10.57
C VAL A 243 8.24 -3.14 -9.79
N SER A 244 9.13 -3.86 -10.47
CA SER A 244 10.06 -4.78 -9.81
C SER A 244 11.01 -4.09 -8.81
N TRP A 245 11.25 -2.79 -8.97
CA TRP A 245 12.07 -1.99 -8.06
C TRP A 245 11.51 -1.89 -6.64
N ILE A 246 10.20 -2.00 -6.47
CA ILE A 246 9.54 -2.01 -5.16
C ILE A 246 9.19 -3.43 -4.71
N SER A 247 9.09 -4.38 -5.66
CA SER A 247 8.80 -5.80 -5.40
C SER A 247 7.58 -5.97 -4.46
N ALA A 248 7.58 -6.99 -3.62
CA ALA A 248 6.51 -7.34 -2.68
C ALA A 248 6.19 -6.28 -1.61
N ALA A 249 6.90 -5.16 -1.63
CA ALA A 249 6.58 -4.00 -0.79
C ALA A 249 5.51 -3.10 -1.42
N GLY A 250 5.22 -3.23 -2.75
CA GLY A 250 4.31 -2.29 -3.40
C GLY A 250 3.90 -2.62 -4.84
N ASP A 251 4.13 -3.83 -5.34
CA ASP A 251 4.00 -4.15 -6.76
C ASP A 251 2.59 -4.57 -7.22
N MET A 252 1.65 -4.83 -6.32
CA MET A 252 0.36 -5.40 -6.69
C MET A 252 -0.58 -4.40 -7.38
N ILE A 253 -1.47 -4.97 -8.18
CA ILE A 253 -2.61 -4.31 -8.80
C ILE A 253 -3.88 -4.92 -8.21
N SER A 254 -4.90 -4.10 -7.95
CA SER A 254 -6.19 -4.56 -7.41
C SER A 254 -7.33 -3.66 -7.88
N THR A 255 -8.52 -3.91 -7.36
CA THR A 255 -9.74 -3.10 -7.49
C THR A 255 -10.24 -2.68 -6.12
N THR A 256 -11.10 -1.68 -6.02
CA THR A 256 -11.74 -1.32 -4.75
C THR A 256 -12.59 -2.46 -4.19
N ALA A 257 -13.21 -3.27 -5.05
CA ALA A 257 -14.01 -4.44 -4.66
C ALA A 257 -13.15 -5.54 -4.02
N ASP A 258 -12.03 -5.88 -4.67
CA ASP A 258 -11.13 -6.92 -4.16
C ASP A 258 -10.45 -6.49 -2.86
N LEU A 259 -10.03 -5.21 -2.75
CA LEU A 259 -9.47 -4.67 -1.51
C LEU A 259 -10.49 -4.72 -0.35
N HIS A 260 -11.76 -4.37 -0.62
CA HIS A 260 -12.83 -4.53 0.36
C HIS A 260 -12.95 -5.99 0.82
N THR A 261 -13.08 -6.92 -0.14
CA THR A 261 -13.26 -8.35 0.14
C THR A 261 -12.09 -8.91 0.94
N PHE A 262 -10.85 -8.58 0.54
CA PHE A 262 -9.64 -9.01 1.25
C PHE A 262 -9.61 -8.47 2.68
N PHE A 263 -9.78 -7.16 2.84
CA PHE A 263 -9.58 -6.55 4.15
C PHE A 263 -10.71 -6.89 5.13
N SER A 264 -11.96 -6.98 4.64
CA SER A 264 -13.08 -7.50 5.43
C SER A 264 -12.84 -8.95 5.89
N ALA A 265 -12.34 -9.82 4.99
CA ALA A 265 -12.01 -11.21 5.33
C ALA A 265 -10.86 -11.31 6.34
N LEU A 266 -9.82 -10.48 6.19
CA LEU A 266 -8.69 -10.44 7.12
C LEU A 266 -9.15 -9.96 8.49
N MET A 267 -9.86 -8.83 8.56
CA MET A 267 -10.32 -8.25 9.81
C MET A 267 -11.38 -9.12 10.53
N SER A 268 -12.18 -9.88 9.82
CA SER A 268 -13.15 -10.81 10.43
C SER A 268 -12.56 -12.18 10.83
N GLY A 269 -11.23 -12.37 10.75
CA GLY A 269 -10.56 -13.60 11.17
C GLY A 269 -10.67 -14.77 10.19
N LYS A 270 -11.11 -14.55 8.94
CA LYS A 270 -11.23 -15.62 7.95
C LYS A 270 -9.89 -16.09 7.35
N LEU A 271 -8.86 -15.27 7.43
CA LEU A 271 -7.56 -15.54 6.82
C LEU A 271 -6.49 -15.96 7.82
N LEU A 272 -6.64 -15.62 9.09
CA LEU A 272 -5.68 -15.91 10.15
C LEU A 272 -6.39 -16.43 11.39
N PRO A 273 -5.76 -17.37 12.14
CA PRO A 273 -6.23 -17.73 13.48
C PRO A 273 -6.21 -16.51 14.42
N ASP A 274 -7.16 -16.44 15.34
CA ASP A 274 -7.31 -15.31 16.28
C ASP A 274 -6.01 -14.87 16.98
N PRO A 275 -5.15 -15.77 17.49
CA PRO A 275 -3.91 -15.36 18.15
C PRO A 275 -2.93 -14.63 17.21
N LEU A 276 -2.87 -15.02 15.93
CA LEU A 276 -2.02 -14.37 14.94
C LEU A 276 -2.62 -13.06 14.44
N LEU A 277 -3.94 -13.02 14.25
CA LEU A 277 -4.63 -11.79 13.91
C LEU A 277 -4.48 -10.74 15.03
N ALA A 278 -4.56 -11.16 16.30
CA ALA A 278 -4.30 -10.28 17.43
C ALA A 278 -2.86 -9.73 17.40
N GLN A 279 -1.86 -10.56 17.13
CA GLN A 279 -0.48 -10.11 16.98
C GLN A 279 -0.31 -9.16 15.78
N MET A 280 -0.95 -9.46 14.64
CA MET A 280 -0.93 -8.59 13.47
C MET A 280 -1.45 -7.18 13.78
N ARG A 281 -2.49 -7.09 14.60
CA ARG A 281 -3.16 -5.85 15.00
C ARG A 281 -2.48 -5.11 16.15
N THR A 282 -1.56 -5.75 16.87
CA THR A 282 -0.85 -5.12 17.99
C THR A 282 0.19 -4.16 17.43
N PRO A 283 -0.02 -2.83 17.57
CA PRO A 283 0.88 -1.86 16.99
C PRO A 283 2.14 -1.69 17.86
N HIS A 284 3.22 -1.27 17.21
CA HIS A 284 4.37 -0.71 17.93
C HIS A 284 3.92 0.52 18.73
N PRO A 285 4.29 0.65 20.01
CA PRO A 285 3.72 1.65 20.92
C PRO A 285 3.79 3.10 20.43
N GLU A 286 4.86 3.46 19.72
CA GLU A 286 5.11 4.85 19.32
C GLU A 286 4.49 5.22 17.97
N LEU A 287 4.25 4.25 17.07
CA LEU A 287 4.02 4.54 15.66
C LEU A 287 2.74 3.92 15.08
N GLY A 288 1.99 3.19 15.90
CA GLY A 288 0.72 2.63 15.45
C GLY A 288 0.83 1.54 14.36
N TYR A 289 2.04 1.01 14.06
CA TYR A 289 2.24 -0.01 13.03
C TYR A 289 2.35 -1.41 13.63
N GLY A 290 1.48 -2.30 13.20
CA GLY A 290 1.48 -3.72 13.53
C GLY A 290 2.30 -4.57 12.55
N LEU A 291 1.84 -5.78 12.22
CA LEU A 291 2.51 -6.63 11.24
C LEU A 291 1.89 -6.42 9.84
N GLY A 292 2.33 -5.39 9.14
CA GLY A 292 1.86 -5.07 7.78
C GLY A 292 0.58 -4.26 7.72
N LEU A 293 0.20 -3.55 8.77
CA LEU A 293 -0.91 -2.61 8.81
C LEU A 293 -0.74 -1.59 9.93
N PHE A 294 -1.42 -0.46 9.81
CA PHE A 294 -1.52 0.56 10.84
C PHE A 294 -2.81 0.39 11.66
N ALA A 295 -2.74 0.76 12.94
CA ALA A 295 -3.88 0.99 13.80
C ALA A 295 -4.04 2.52 14.02
N GLN A 296 -5.24 3.02 13.87
CA GLN A 296 -5.58 4.43 14.03
C GLN A 296 -6.79 4.57 14.95
N GLU A 297 -6.67 5.42 15.96
CA GLU A 297 -7.79 5.74 16.83
C GLU A 297 -8.72 6.77 16.19
N THR A 298 -10.03 6.55 16.33
CA THR A 298 -11.09 7.48 15.96
C THR A 298 -12.03 7.70 17.15
N ASP A 299 -12.96 8.63 17.04
CA ASP A 299 -14.01 8.86 18.05
C ASP A 299 -15.01 7.68 18.16
N ARG A 300 -14.95 6.71 17.25
CA ARG A 300 -15.76 5.47 17.25
C ARG A 300 -14.95 4.21 17.52
N GLY A 301 -13.70 4.34 17.95
CA GLY A 301 -12.79 3.24 18.23
C GLY A 301 -11.70 3.10 17.20
N THR A 302 -10.89 2.05 17.37
CA THR A 302 -9.75 1.75 16.49
C THR A 302 -10.21 1.31 15.11
N ILE A 303 -9.55 1.83 14.09
CA ILE A 303 -9.63 1.32 12.71
C ILE A 303 -8.25 0.83 12.28
N PHE A 304 -8.23 -0.10 11.35
CA PHE A 304 -7.01 -0.62 10.75
C PHE A 304 -6.90 -0.19 9.30
N HIS A 305 -5.68 0.04 8.82
CA HIS A 305 -5.47 0.46 7.44
C HIS A 305 -4.07 0.16 6.93
N HIS A 306 -3.92 0.17 5.63
CA HIS A 306 -2.66 0.43 4.95
C HIS A 306 -2.94 1.23 3.68
N ASN A 307 -2.30 2.38 3.58
CA ASN A 307 -2.36 3.19 2.37
C ASN A 307 -1.21 2.81 1.45
N GLY A 308 -1.37 3.10 0.18
CA GLY A 308 -0.34 2.89 -0.83
C GLY A 308 -0.10 4.14 -1.64
N GLY A 309 1.16 4.46 -1.91
CA GLY A 309 1.57 5.49 -2.85
C GLY A 309 2.40 4.89 -3.95
N PHE A 310 2.20 5.37 -5.14
CA PHE A 310 3.00 5.10 -6.31
C PHE A 310 2.88 6.31 -7.23
N PHE A 311 3.92 6.68 -7.98
CA PHE A 311 3.75 7.79 -8.90
C PHE A 311 2.61 7.51 -9.89
N GLY A 312 1.66 8.42 -9.96
CA GLY A 312 0.44 8.25 -10.71
C GLY A 312 -0.75 7.72 -9.91
N TRP A 313 -0.54 7.05 -8.76
CA TRP A 313 -1.61 6.45 -7.95
C TRP A 313 -1.41 6.62 -6.46
N ALA A 314 -2.55 6.73 -5.77
CA ALA A 314 -2.62 6.50 -4.34
C ALA A 314 -3.79 5.56 -4.05
N ALA A 315 -3.60 4.65 -3.10
CA ALA A 315 -4.60 3.67 -2.67
C ALA A 315 -4.92 3.86 -1.19
N LEU A 316 -6.18 3.72 -0.84
CA LEU A 316 -6.68 3.69 0.54
C LEU A 316 -7.36 2.35 0.80
N MET A 317 -7.06 1.75 1.96
CA MET A 317 -7.72 0.52 2.43
C MET A 317 -7.88 0.60 3.94
N TYR A 318 -9.11 0.80 4.41
CA TYR A 318 -9.50 0.96 5.82
C TYR A 318 -10.58 -0.01 6.23
N SER A 319 -10.57 -0.45 7.49
CA SER A 319 -11.61 -1.30 8.07
C SER A 319 -11.75 -1.11 9.57
N THR A 320 -12.97 -1.33 10.08
CA THR A 320 -13.20 -1.61 11.50
C THR A 320 -12.64 -2.97 11.89
N PRO A 321 -12.40 -3.24 13.21
CA PRO A 321 -11.83 -4.51 13.68
C PRO A 321 -12.65 -5.75 13.31
N ASP A 322 -13.95 -5.61 13.10
CA ASP A 322 -14.85 -6.71 12.71
C ASP A 322 -14.98 -6.91 11.19
N GLY A 323 -14.34 -6.06 10.39
CA GLY A 323 -14.40 -6.12 8.93
C GLY A 323 -15.72 -5.68 8.30
N ARG A 324 -16.67 -5.16 9.09
CA ARG A 324 -18.00 -4.81 8.61
C ARG A 324 -18.10 -3.45 7.95
N ARG A 325 -17.28 -2.49 8.40
CA ARG A 325 -17.19 -1.18 7.78
C ARG A 325 -15.84 -1.04 7.11
N THR A 326 -15.85 -0.78 5.81
CA THR A 326 -14.63 -0.62 5.02
C THR A 326 -14.71 0.60 4.12
N LEU A 327 -13.55 1.16 3.83
CA LEU A 327 -13.33 2.19 2.82
C LEU A 327 -12.16 1.75 1.96
N THR A 328 -12.36 1.70 0.64
CA THR A 328 -11.29 1.45 -0.32
C THR A 328 -11.37 2.47 -1.44
N ALA A 329 -10.24 3.04 -1.81
CA ALA A 329 -10.20 4.06 -2.84
C ALA A 329 -8.94 3.98 -3.69
N SER A 330 -9.04 4.49 -4.91
CA SER A 330 -7.92 4.82 -5.79
C SER A 330 -8.01 6.28 -6.16
N LEU A 331 -6.91 6.99 -6.07
CA LEU A 331 -6.74 8.35 -6.55
C LEU A 331 -5.65 8.33 -7.63
N THR A 332 -5.90 8.99 -8.76
CA THR A 332 -4.88 9.17 -9.80
C THR A 332 -4.40 10.61 -9.82
N THR A 333 -3.08 10.79 -9.89
CA THR A 333 -2.50 12.13 -10.11
C THR A 333 -2.58 12.48 -11.58
N GLY A 334 -2.62 13.80 -11.86
CA GLY A 334 -2.75 14.37 -13.21
C GLY A 334 -1.64 15.35 -13.54
N ASP A 335 -2.02 16.44 -14.20
CA ASP A 335 -1.15 17.51 -14.63
C ASP A 335 -1.24 18.77 -13.73
N ALA A 336 -1.95 18.68 -12.62
CA ALA A 336 -2.06 19.80 -11.68
C ALA A 336 -0.65 20.30 -11.27
N GLU A 337 -0.53 21.61 -11.10
CA GLU A 337 0.74 22.27 -10.75
C GLU A 337 1.08 22.06 -9.26
N LEU A 338 1.16 20.80 -8.86
CA LEU A 338 1.58 20.37 -7.53
C LEU A 338 2.97 19.76 -7.61
N ASP A 339 3.87 20.16 -6.72
CA ASP A 339 5.11 19.43 -6.49
C ASP A 339 4.85 18.18 -5.62
N PHE A 340 5.90 17.43 -5.31
CA PHE A 340 5.78 16.21 -4.51
C PHE A 340 5.19 16.49 -3.12
N ALA A 341 5.63 17.54 -2.44
CA ALA A 341 5.16 17.87 -1.10
C ALA A 341 3.69 18.29 -1.11
N ALA A 342 3.30 19.15 -2.05
CA ALA A 342 1.91 19.58 -2.22
C ALA A 342 0.98 18.42 -2.60
N THR A 343 1.47 17.48 -3.43
CA THR A 343 0.72 16.26 -3.77
C THR A 343 0.52 15.37 -2.54
N ALA A 344 1.55 15.20 -1.72
CA ALA A 344 1.47 14.43 -0.47
C ALA A 344 0.49 15.09 0.53
N GLU A 345 0.52 16.40 0.67
CA GLU A 345 -0.43 17.14 1.52
C GLU A 345 -1.86 17.02 1.00
N ALA A 346 -2.08 17.14 -0.30
CA ALA A 346 -3.41 16.96 -0.92
C ALA A 346 -3.93 15.53 -0.67
N PHE A 347 -3.06 14.52 -0.79
CA PHE A 347 -3.40 13.14 -0.48
C PHE A 347 -3.78 12.94 1.00
N GLN A 348 -3.01 13.51 1.92
CA GLN A 348 -3.31 13.45 3.36
C GLN A 348 -4.66 14.10 3.67
N LYS A 349 -4.97 15.27 3.09
CA LYS A 349 -6.27 15.93 3.24
C LYS A 349 -7.42 15.09 2.68
N ALA A 350 -7.24 14.48 1.51
CA ALA A 350 -8.21 13.59 0.90
C ALA A 350 -8.49 12.35 1.79
N GLN A 351 -7.43 11.73 2.30
CA GLN A 351 -7.50 10.62 3.24
C GLN A 351 -8.29 11.01 4.51
N GLN A 352 -7.92 12.09 5.17
CA GLN A 352 -8.59 12.57 6.39
C GLN A 352 -10.07 12.88 6.13
N ARG A 353 -10.39 13.47 4.97
CA ARG A 353 -11.77 13.75 4.56
C ARG A 353 -12.60 12.49 4.47
N LEU A 354 -12.10 11.48 3.73
CA LEU A 354 -12.81 10.22 3.52
C LEU A 354 -12.94 9.40 4.82
N VAL A 355 -11.87 9.32 5.63
CA VAL A 355 -11.90 8.64 6.93
C VAL A 355 -12.94 9.28 7.85
N ARG A 356 -13.00 10.61 7.90
CA ARG A 356 -13.99 11.34 8.70
C ARG A 356 -15.42 11.02 8.28
N GLU A 357 -15.70 11.01 6.97
CA GLU A 357 -17.05 10.74 6.45
C GLU A 357 -17.52 9.31 6.77
N VAL A 358 -16.59 8.35 6.83
CA VAL A 358 -16.94 6.93 6.97
C VAL A 358 -16.81 6.43 8.41
N PHE A 359 -15.79 6.87 9.14
CA PHE A 359 -15.44 6.28 10.45
C PHE A 359 -15.63 7.20 11.65
N CYS A 360 -15.92 8.50 11.46
CA CYS A 360 -16.13 9.42 12.57
C CYS A 360 -17.62 9.81 12.72
N SER A 361 -17.98 10.26 13.93
CA SER A 361 -19.30 10.85 14.20
C SER A 361 -19.34 12.26 13.60
N GLY A 362 -20.32 12.55 12.78
CA GLY A 362 -20.48 13.90 12.19
C GLY A 362 -20.58 14.98 13.26
N GLN A 363 -19.58 15.85 13.36
CA GLN A 363 -19.27 16.91 14.33
C GLN A 363 -18.42 16.44 15.54
N GLY A 364 -17.10 16.42 15.36
CA GLY A 364 -16.13 16.17 16.43
C GLY A 364 -14.70 16.46 15.97
N GLN A 365 -13.88 16.99 16.87
CA GLN A 365 -12.51 17.47 16.71
C GLN A 365 -11.59 16.55 15.88
N PRO A 366 -10.55 17.11 15.24
CA PRO A 366 -9.59 16.31 14.47
C PRO A 366 -8.90 15.27 15.37
N ALA A 367 -8.82 14.03 14.88
CA ALA A 367 -8.07 12.96 15.50
C ALA A 367 -6.60 13.38 15.71
N ARG A 368 -5.99 13.00 16.83
CA ARG A 368 -4.55 13.18 17.05
C ARG A 368 -3.80 12.41 15.99
N GLU A 369 -3.00 13.14 15.23
CA GLU A 369 -2.13 12.59 14.21
C GLU A 369 -1.03 11.74 14.83
N THR A 370 -0.94 10.49 14.41
CA THR A 370 0.34 9.81 14.27
C THR A 370 0.68 9.89 12.78
N ALA A 371 1.47 10.89 12.42
CA ALA A 371 1.95 11.04 11.06
C ALA A 371 2.90 9.88 10.74
N GLY A 372 2.40 8.87 10.08
CA GLY A 372 3.25 7.92 9.38
C GLY A 372 3.86 8.62 8.16
N PRO A 373 5.16 8.47 7.90
CA PRO A 373 5.79 9.10 6.76
C PRO A 373 5.17 8.60 5.45
N VAL A 374 4.87 9.55 4.57
CA VAL A 374 4.53 9.28 3.17
C VAL A 374 5.83 8.91 2.47
N HIS A 375 6.04 7.62 2.20
CA HIS A 375 7.16 7.08 1.42
C HIS A 375 6.67 6.47 0.13
#